data_79551e78be7d3dcacddbee8ead73be4a
#
_entry.id   79551e78be7d3dcacddbee8ead73be4a
#
_cell.length_a   1.000
_cell.length_b   1.000
_cell.length_c   1.000
_cell.angle_alpha   90.00
_cell.angle_beta   90.00
_cell.angle_gamma   90.00
#
_symmetry.space_group_name_H-M   'P 1'
#
loop_
_entity.id
_entity.type
_entity.pdbx_description
1 polymer ?
#
loop_
_entity_poly.entity_id
_entity_poly.type
_entity_poly.pdbx_seq_one_letter_code
_entity_poly.pdbx_strand_id
1 'polypeptide(L)'
;MSNILVIGSTGMVGSRIVNEAIRRGHTVTAASRSGKPVDGAAQAIAVELGDTDTVAKLIEAPETDVTIITVSPDRTGGPTQTLVNAHKKLIDRGVKGRVLIVGGAGSLQLEDGSLLVDSPEFPEEYKAEAQAFVEILNLYRNSDLTWTMLSPSPTIAPGERTGNITLGTDSPVGSTVSAENFAVAMIDEVENPQHVGTRFTVADA
;
A
#
# COMPACT_ATOMS: atom_id res chain seq x y z
N MET A 1 -20.20 3.65 -0.16
CA MET A 1 -19.53 4.82 0.45
C MET A 1 -18.90 4.30 1.74
N SER A 2 -17.60 4.46 1.91
CA SER A 2 -16.83 3.89 3.04
C SER A 2 -16.02 4.98 3.74
N ASN A 3 -15.72 4.77 5.01
CA ASN A 3 -14.79 5.60 5.78
C ASN A 3 -13.39 4.96 5.68
N ILE A 4 -12.49 5.65 5.00
CA ILE A 4 -11.16 5.14 4.66
C ILE A 4 -10.11 5.88 5.46
N LEU A 5 -9.30 5.14 6.22
CA LEU A 5 -8.09 5.65 6.84
C LEU A 5 -6.91 5.44 5.89
N VAL A 6 -6.19 6.50 5.50
CA VAL A 6 -5.00 6.40 4.66
C VAL A 6 -3.76 6.82 5.45
N ILE A 7 -2.91 5.86 5.83
CA ILE A 7 -1.64 6.10 6.52
C ILE A 7 -0.53 6.26 5.48
N GLY A 8 0.18 7.39 5.52
CA GLY A 8 1.10 7.80 4.46
C GLY A 8 0.46 8.69 3.40
N SER A 9 -0.63 9.37 3.76
CA SER A 9 -1.50 10.17 2.88
C SER A 9 -0.81 11.28 2.09
N THR A 10 0.38 11.71 2.48
CA THR A 10 1.13 12.80 1.83
C THR A 10 2.22 12.30 0.86
N GLY A 11 2.42 10.99 0.78
CA GLY A 11 3.36 10.37 -0.16
C GLY A 11 2.87 10.42 -1.62
N MET A 12 3.74 10.08 -2.57
CA MET A 12 3.41 10.05 -4.00
C MET A 12 2.17 9.20 -4.29
N VAL A 13 2.13 7.97 -3.81
CA VAL A 13 0.99 7.06 -3.99
C VAL A 13 -0.15 7.42 -3.06
N GLY A 14 0.15 7.69 -1.78
CA GLY A 14 -0.87 7.96 -0.77
C GLY A 14 -1.75 9.16 -1.10
N SER A 15 -1.18 10.25 -1.63
CA SER A 15 -1.95 11.41 -2.03
C SER A 15 -2.91 11.12 -3.21
N ARG A 16 -2.52 10.24 -4.15
CA ARG A 16 -3.39 9.82 -5.26
C ARG A 16 -4.53 8.93 -4.76
N ILE A 17 -4.24 8.04 -3.81
CA ILE A 17 -5.27 7.21 -3.19
C ILE A 17 -6.28 8.08 -2.44
N VAL A 18 -5.83 9.07 -1.66
CA VAL A 18 -6.72 10.03 -1.00
C VAL A 18 -7.59 10.76 -2.00
N ASN A 19 -6.99 11.32 -3.06
CA ASN A 19 -7.72 12.05 -4.10
C ASN A 19 -8.74 11.16 -4.83
N GLU A 20 -8.38 9.92 -5.16
CA GLU A 20 -9.28 8.97 -5.83
C GLU A 20 -10.45 8.57 -4.91
N ALA A 21 -10.19 8.31 -3.63
CA ALA A 21 -11.21 8.00 -2.65
C ALA A 21 -12.22 9.16 -2.50
N ILE A 22 -11.73 10.38 -2.32
CA ILE A 22 -12.56 11.59 -2.23
C ILE A 22 -13.38 11.78 -3.51
N ARG A 23 -12.76 11.64 -4.67
CA ARG A 23 -13.41 11.77 -5.98
C ARG A 23 -14.58 10.80 -6.14
N ARG A 24 -14.49 9.60 -5.54
CA ARG A 24 -15.57 8.60 -5.55
C ARG A 24 -16.58 8.77 -4.41
N GLY A 25 -16.45 9.82 -3.59
CA GLY A 25 -17.39 10.15 -2.52
C GLY A 25 -17.18 9.38 -1.22
N HIS A 26 -16.00 8.78 -1.01
CA HIS A 26 -15.64 8.19 0.28
C HIS A 26 -15.28 9.27 1.30
N THR A 27 -15.50 8.98 2.57
CA THR A 27 -15.01 9.80 3.68
C THR A 27 -13.58 9.38 4.01
N VAL A 28 -12.62 10.32 3.94
CA VAL A 28 -11.21 10.00 4.13
C VAL A 28 -10.65 10.65 5.38
N THR A 29 -10.02 9.85 6.22
CA THR A 29 -9.11 10.30 7.28
C THR A 29 -7.68 10.18 6.76
N ALA A 30 -7.03 11.33 6.52
CA ALA A 30 -5.67 11.40 6.00
C ALA A 30 -4.66 11.39 7.16
N ALA A 31 -3.86 10.34 7.26
CA ALA A 31 -2.88 10.17 8.32
C ALA A 31 -1.45 10.28 7.77
N SER A 32 -0.63 11.11 8.39
CA SER A 32 0.77 11.30 8.04
C SER A 32 1.59 11.67 9.29
N ARG A 33 2.93 11.60 9.20
CA ARG A 33 3.80 11.99 10.31
C ARG A 33 3.59 13.44 10.78
N SER A 34 3.30 14.33 9.84
CA SER A 34 3.10 15.76 10.13
C SER A 34 1.66 16.15 10.48
N GLY A 35 0.68 15.30 10.17
CA GLY A 35 -0.74 15.63 10.33
C GLY A 35 -1.21 16.82 9.46
N LYS A 36 -0.48 17.14 8.39
CA LYS A 36 -0.86 18.25 7.51
C LYS A 36 -2.24 18.02 6.90
N PRO A 37 -3.07 19.07 6.84
CA PRO A 37 -4.35 19.00 6.13
C PRO A 37 -4.18 18.54 4.68
N VAL A 38 -5.15 17.76 4.22
CA VAL A 38 -5.25 17.30 2.82
C VAL A 38 -6.61 17.76 2.31
N ASP A 39 -6.61 18.44 1.17
CA ASP A 39 -7.84 19.00 0.60
C ASP A 39 -8.88 17.91 0.35
N GLY A 40 -10.09 18.17 0.79
CA GLY A 40 -11.22 17.26 0.66
C GLY A 40 -11.24 16.09 1.67
N ALA A 41 -10.19 15.86 2.44
CA ALA A 41 -10.23 14.89 3.52
C ALA A 41 -11.09 15.39 4.69
N ALA A 42 -11.88 14.50 5.28
CA ALA A 42 -12.73 14.82 6.43
C ALA A 42 -11.91 15.15 7.69
N GLN A 43 -10.77 14.48 7.82
CA GLN A 43 -9.83 14.69 8.93
C GLN A 43 -8.39 14.54 8.44
N ALA A 44 -7.47 15.27 9.09
CA ALA A 44 -6.04 15.06 8.96
C ALA A 44 -5.44 14.83 10.35
N ILE A 45 -4.70 13.74 10.51
CA ILE A 45 -4.13 13.34 11.81
C ILE A 45 -2.63 13.10 11.72
N ALA A 46 -1.93 13.41 12.81
CA ALA A 46 -0.51 13.09 12.95
C ALA A 46 -0.36 11.68 13.53
N VAL A 47 0.26 10.77 12.76
CA VAL A 47 0.59 9.43 13.23
C VAL A 47 1.81 8.89 12.49
N GLU A 48 2.63 8.15 13.19
CA GLU A 48 3.72 7.37 12.63
C GLU A 48 3.36 5.89 12.68
N LEU A 49 3.62 5.14 11.59
CA LEU A 49 3.27 3.72 11.50
C LEU A 49 3.92 2.89 12.63
N GLY A 50 5.07 3.31 13.13
CA GLY A 50 5.76 2.69 14.25
C GLY A 50 5.07 2.82 15.60
N ASP A 51 4.15 3.78 15.77
CA ASP A 51 3.28 3.88 16.94
C ASP A 51 2.13 2.88 16.84
N THR A 52 2.46 1.62 17.09
CA THR A 52 1.57 0.48 16.91
C THR A 52 0.25 0.63 17.68
N ASP A 53 0.28 1.19 18.89
CA ASP A 53 -0.91 1.31 19.72
C ASP A 53 -1.88 2.36 19.17
N THR A 54 -1.38 3.49 18.73
CA THR A 54 -2.21 4.53 18.09
C THR A 54 -2.75 4.03 16.75
N VAL A 55 -1.90 3.41 15.92
CA VAL A 55 -2.32 2.85 14.62
C VAL A 55 -3.40 1.78 14.80
N ALA A 56 -3.21 0.86 15.75
CA ALA A 56 -4.20 -0.19 16.02
C ALA A 56 -5.55 0.40 16.45
N LYS A 57 -5.57 1.41 17.32
CA LYS A 57 -6.80 2.09 17.72
C LYS A 57 -7.52 2.74 16.53
N LEU A 58 -6.77 3.31 15.60
CA LEU A 58 -7.33 3.94 14.39
C LEU A 58 -7.90 2.89 13.43
N ILE A 59 -7.23 1.75 13.26
CA ILE A 59 -7.71 0.63 12.43
C ILE A 59 -8.99 0.04 13.03
N GLU A 60 -9.04 -0.12 14.35
CA GLU A 60 -10.12 -0.78 15.08
C GLU A 60 -11.26 0.18 15.46
N ALA A 61 -11.15 1.46 15.11
CA ALA A 61 -12.18 2.45 15.40
C ALA A 61 -13.50 2.09 14.67
N PRO A 62 -14.65 2.15 15.35
CA PRO A 62 -15.94 1.77 14.76
C PRO A 62 -16.30 2.54 13.49
N GLU A 63 -15.75 3.74 13.33
CA GLU A 63 -15.93 4.59 12.16
C GLU A 63 -14.97 4.26 11.02
N THR A 64 -14.01 3.34 11.17
CA THR A 64 -13.06 2.96 10.11
C THR A 64 -13.51 1.67 9.44
N ASP A 65 -13.95 1.76 8.19
CA ASP A 65 -14.35 0.58 7.40
C ASP A 65 -13.14 -0.14 6.82
N VAL A 66 -12.12 0.62 6.41
CA VAL A 66 -10.90 0.10 5.79
C VAL A 66 -9.72 1.02 6.02
N THR A 67 -8.55 0.43 6.23
CA THR A 67 -7.28 1.17 6.36
C THR A 67 -6.37 0.84 5.18
N ILE A 68 -5.78 1.88 4.57
CA ILE A 68 -4.77 1.74 3.52
C ILE A 68 -3.44 2.24 4.06
N ILE A 69 -2.42 1.36 4.06
CA ILE A 69 -1.05 1.69 4.49
C ILE A 69 -0.18 1.91 3.25
N THR A 70 0.31 3.14 3.07
CA THR A 70 1.10 3.56 1.91
C THR A 70 2.51 4.05 2.31
N VAL A 71 2.99 3.60 3.45
CA VAL A 71 4.29 4.02 3.98
C VAL A 71 5.40 3.24 3.29
N SER A 72 6.38 3.94 2.74
CA SER A 72 7.63 3.35 2.20
C SER A 72 8.77 3.46 3.21
N PRO A 73 9.85 2.67 3.02
CA PRO A 73 11.07 2.84 3.79
C PRO A 73 11.66 4.26 3.66
N ASP A 74 12.48 4.62 4.63
CA ASP A 74 13.20 5.89 4.57
C ASP A 74 14.25 5.85 3.43
N ARG A 75 14.05 6.71 2.43
CA ARG A 75 14.95 6.85 1.27
C ARG A 75 16.11 7.81 1.52
N THR A 76 16.24 8.33 2.75
CA THR A 76 17.34 9.23 3.14
C THR A 76 18.49 8.50 3.85
N GLY A 77 18.47 7.17 3.85
CA GLY A 77 19.52 6.32 4.41
C GLY A 77 19.18 5.67 5.74
N GLY A 78 17.94 5.80 6.21
CA GLY A 78 17.46 5.08 7.39
C GLY A 78 17.28 3.57 7.11
N PRO A 79 17.27 2.73 8.17
CA PRO A 79 17.14 1.29 8.01
C PRO A 79 15.74 0.90 7.52
N THR A 80 15.67 0.13 6.43
CA THR A 80 14.42 -0.40 5.88
C THR A 80 13.69 -1.32 6.88
N GLN A 81 14.43 -1.95 7.78
CA GLN A 81 13.91 -2.83 8.83
C GLN A 81 12.92 -2.11 9.78
N THR A 82 13.00 -0.79 9.90
CA THR A 82 12.04 -0.01 10.69
C THR A 82 10.60 -0.19 10.17
N LEU A 83 10.42 -0.17 8.84
CA LEU A 83 9.12 -0.41 8.21
C LEU A 83 8.64 -1.85 8.45
N VAL A 84 9.51 -2.83 8.21
CA VAL A 84 9.20 -4.25 8.44
C VAL A 84 8.73 -4.47 9.88
N ASN A 85 9.47 -3.92 10.84
CA ASN A 85 9.14 -4.05 12.26
C ASN A 85 7.81 -3.37 12.61
N ALA A 86 7.45 -2.26 11.96
CA ALA A 86 6.16 -1.62 12.17
C ALA A 86 5.00 -2.51 11.71
N HIS A 87 5.09 -3.09 10.50
CA HIS A 87 4.11 -4.06 10.02
C HIS A 87 4.04 -5.31 10.90
N LYS A 88 5.21 -5.87 11.28
CA LYS A 88 5.27 -7.04 12.17
C LYS A 88 4.54 -6.81 13.48
N LYS A 89 4.74 -5.64 14.12
CA LYS A 89 4.07 -5.31 15.39
C LYS A 89 2.55 -5.23 15.25
N LEU A 90 2.04 -4.69 14.13
CA LEU A 90 0.59 -4.67 13.85
C LEU A 90 0.03 -6.09 13.68
N ILE A 91 0.77 -6.95 12.98
CA ILE A 91 0.41 -8.36 12.79
C ILE A 91 0.44 -9.11 14.13
N ASP A 92 1.51 -8.98 14.91
CA ASP A 92 1.66 -9.64 16.23
C ASP A 92 0.56 -9.19 17.21
N ARG A 93 0.12 -7.93 17.11
CA ARG A 93 -1.01 -7.41 17.89
C ARG A 93 -2.34 -8.04 17.47
N GLY A 94 -2.45 -8.54 16.24
CA GLY A 94 -3.68 -9.12 15.71
C GLY A 94 -4.79 -8.10 15.54
N VAL A 95 -4.47 -6.93 14.95
CA VAL A 95 -5.43 -5.84 14.72
C VAL A 95 -6.69 -6.31 14.02
N LYS A 96 -7.86 -5.80 14.46
CA LYS A 96 -9.15 -6.14 13.89
C LYS A 96 -9.57 -5.02 12.92
N GLY A 97 -9.79 -5.40 11.68
CA GLY A 97 -10.14 -4.47 10.61
C GLY A 97 -9.56 -4.91 9.28
N ARG A 98 -10.08 -4.35 8.21
CA ARG A 98 -9.59 -4.61 6.86
C ARG A 98 -8.41 -3.69 6.53
N VAL A 99 -7.26 -4.26 6.19
CA VAL A 99 -6.04 -3.50 5.91
C VAL A 99 -5.58 -3.77 4.48
N LEU A 100 -5.47 -2.72 3.67
CA LEU A 100 -4.86 -2.76 2.35
C LEU A 100 -3.45 -2.18 2.44
N ILE A 101 -2.48 -2.82 1.80
CA ILE A 101 -1.08 -2.45 1.86
C ILE A 101 -0.56 -2.14 0.46
N VAL A 102 0.10 -1.00 0.30
CA VAL A 102 0.91 -0.73 -0.88
C VAL A 102 2.20 -1.54 -0.76
N GLY A 103 2.36 -2.52 -1.65
CA GLY A 103 3.55 -3.38 -1.71
C GLY A 103 4.62 -2.83 -2.63
N GLY A 104 5.60 -3.68 -2.94
CA GLY A 104 6.70 -3.39 -3.86
C GLY A 104 6.72 -4.36 -5.05
N ALA A 105 7.19 -3.87 -6.20
CA ALA A 105 7.33 -4.67 -7.42
C ALA A 105 8.37 -5.79 -7.26
N GLY A 106 9.40 -5.59 -6.42
CA GLY A 106 10.46 -6.59 -6.24
C GLY A 106 10.00 -7.96 -5.75
N SER A 107 8.80 -8.04 -5.16
CA SER A 107 8.18 -9.29 -4.73
C SER A 107 7.40 -10.03 -5.83
N LEU A 108 7.31 -9.47 -7.05
CA LEU A 108 6.67 -10.12 -8.19
C LEU A 108 7.55 -11.28 -8.69
N GLN A 109 6.90 -12.33 -9.19
CA GLN A 109 7.54 -13.53 -9.68
C GLN A 109 7.77 -13.47 -11.19
N LEU A 110 8.97 -13.81 -11.62
CA LEU A 110 9.32 -14.01 -13.02
C LEU A 110 8.83 -15.38 -13.51
N GLU A 111 8.93 -15.63 -14.82
CA GLU A 111 8.46 -16.87 -15.45
C GLU A 111 9.15 -18.14 -14.89
N ASP A 112 10.38 -18.02 -14.43
CA ASP A 112 11.16 -19.09 -13.81
C ASP A 112 10.84 -19.29 -12.31
N GLY A 113 9.94 -18.49 -11.75
CA GLY A 113 9.52 -18.50 -10.34
C GLY A 113 10.44 -17.72 -9.40
N SER A 114 11.55 -17.15 -9.89
CA SER A 114 12.39 -16.25 -9.10
C SER A 114 11.68 -14.91 -8.84
N LEU A 115 12.13 -14.18 -7.80
CA LEU A 115 11.58 -12.85 -7.54
C LEU A 115 12.25 -11.80 -8.42
N LEU A 116 11.50 -10.78 -8.80
CA LEU A 116 12.04 -9.68 -9.59
C LEU A 116 13.26 -9.01 -8.91
N VAL A 117 13.27 -8.91 -7.58
CA VAL A 117 14.40 -8.35 -6.80
C VAL A 117 15.68 -9.17 -6.94
N ASP A 118 15.57 -10.47 -7.26
CA ASP A 118 16.73 -11.37 -7.43
C ASP A 118 17.28 -11.38 -8.87
N SER A 119 16.59 -10.67 -9.79
CA SER A 119 17.08 -10.51 -11.16
C SER A 119 18.42 -9.77 -11.18
N PRO A 120 19.38 -10.20 -12.01
CA PRO A 120 20.64 -9.47 -12.22
C PRO A 120 20.45 -8.04 -12.71
N GLU A 121 19.33 -7.76 -13.35
CA GLU A 121 18.99 -6.44 -13.92
C GLU A 121 18.31 -5.53 -12.89
N PHE A 122 17.99 -6.03 -11.69
CA PHE A 122 17.33 -5.22 -10.67
C PHE A 122 18.28 -4.15 -10.13
N PRO A 123 17.87 -2.84 -10.14
CA PRO A 123 18.76 -1.76 -9.71
C PRO A 123 19.16 -1.90 -8.23
N GLU A 124 20.45 -1.90 -7.96
CA GLU A 124 21.00 -2.12 -6.61
C GLU A 124 20.50 -1.09 -5.60
N GLU A 125 20.29 0.15 -6.04
CA GLU A 125 19.79 1.26 -5.21
C GLU A 125 18.39 1.04 -4.62
N TYR A 126 17.56 0.19 -5.26
CA TYR A 126 16.20 -0.14 -4.77
C TYR A 126 16.13 -1.50 -4.08
N LYS A 127 17.22 -2.27 -4.07
CA LYS A 127 17.21 -3.65 -3.60
C LYS A 127 16.82 -3.80 -2.14
N ALA A 128 17.36 -2.93 -1.26
CA ALA A 128 17.05 -2.96 0.16
C ALA A 128 15.56 -2.64 0.43
N GLU A 129 14.98 -1.66 -0.28
CA GLU A 129 13.55 -1.35 -0.22
C GLU A 129 12.71 -2.53 -0.72
N ALA A 130 13.09 -3.10 -1.86
CA ALA A 130 12.39 -4.23 -2.46
C ALA A 130 12.39 -5.46 -1.56
N GLN A 131 13.53 -5.79 -0.93
CA GLN A 131 13.65 -6.89 0.02
C GLN A 131 12.79 -6.68 1.27
N ALA A 132 12.70 -5.45 1.78
CA ALA A 132 11.80 -5.13 2.89
C ALA A 132 10.34 -5.43 2.52
N PHE A 133 9.89 -5.08 1.32
CA PHE A 133 8.53 -5.40 0.86
C PHE A 133 8.31 -6.91 0.60
N VAL A 134 9.32 -7.66 0.21
CA VAL A 134 9.26 -9.15 0.17
C VAL A 134 9.01 -9.69 1.57
N GLU A 135 9.76 -9.22 2.57
CA GLU A 135 9.59 -9.64 3.96
C GLU A 135 8.20 -9.27 4.49
N ILE A 136 7.72 -8.05 4.25
CA ILE A 136 6.38 -7.59 4.65
C ILE A 136 5.30 -8.48 4.03
N LEU A 137 5.39 -8.78 2.72
CA LEU A 137 4.43 -9.68 2.06
C LEU A 137 4.39 -11.05 2.74
N ASN A 138 5.56 -11.61 3.06
CA ASN A 138 5.65 -12.90 3.73
C ASN A 138 5.07 -12.87 5.15
N LEU A 139 5.25 -11.77 5.89
CA LEU A 139 4.61 -11.58 7.20
C LEU A 139 3.08 -11.60 7.08
N TYR A 140 2.50 -10.89 6.12
CA TYR A 140 1.05 -10.87 5.91
C TYR A 140 0.52 -12.24 5.44
N ARG A 141 1.22 -12.94 4.55
CA ARG A 141 0.86 -14.30 4.10
C ARG A 141 0.79 -15.32 5.23
N ASN A 142 1.58 -15.12 6.29
CA ASN A 142 1.61 -15.96 7.48
C ASN A 142 0.76 -15.43 8.64
N SER A 143 -0.11 -14.44 8.38
CA SER A 143 -0.97 -13.83 9.40
C SER A 143 -2.44 -14.20 9.21
N ASP A 144 -3.22 -14.09 10.28
CA ASP A 144 -4.67 -14.26 10.28
C ASP A 144 -5.43 -12.93 10.10
N LEU A 145 -4.74 -11.86 9.68
CA LEU A 145 -5.38 -10.56 9.46
C LEU A 145 -6.27 -10.57 8.21
N THR A 146 -7.24 -9.69 8.17
CA THR A 146 -8.00 -9.40 6.94
C THR A 146 -7.20 -8.38 6.12
N TRP A 147 -6.36 -8.86 5.22
CA TRP A 147 -5.44 -8.04 4.47
C TRP A 147 -5.58 -8.21 2.95
N THR A 148 -5.13 -7.23 2.21
CA THR A 148 -4.89 -7.28 0.76
C THR A 148 -3.64 -6.47 0.45
N MET A 149 -2.76 -6.95 -0.43
CA MET A 149 -1.60 -6.16 -0.85
C MET A 149 -1.68 -5.88 -2.36
N LEU A 150 -1.53 -4.61 -2.74
CA LEU A 150 -1.37 -4.21 -4.13
C LEU A 150 0.10 -3.85 -4.39
N SER A 151 0.74 -4.65 -5.24
CA SER A 151 2.09 -4.39 -5.73
C SER A 151 2.04 -3.60 -7.05
N PRO A 152 2.84 -2.55 -7.22
CA PRO A 152 2.90 -1.84 -8.51
C PRO A 152 3.60 -2.67 -9.58
N SER A 153 3.48 -2.25 -10.83
CA SER A 153 4.42 -2.61 -11.90
C SER A 153 5.85 -2.20 -11.54
N PRO A 154 6.87 -2.75 -12.23
CA PRO A 154 8.27 -2.41 -12.00
C PRO A 154 8.54 -0.90 -11.95
N THR A 155 7.87 -0.13 -12.81
CA THR A 155 7.92 1.33 -12.78
C THR A 155 6.58 1.91 -12.37
N ILE A 156 6.58 2.71 -11.28
CA ILE A 156 5.45 3.52 -10.85
C ILE A 156 5.86 4.98 -10.75
N ALA A 157 5.12 5.87 -11.39
CA ALA A 157 5.39 7.32 -11.41
C ALA A 157 4.09 8.10 -11.53
N PRO A 158 4.10 9.42 -11.22
CA PRO A 158 2.98 10.29 -11.54
C PRO A 158 2.67 10.25 -13.04
N GLY A 159 1.38 10.20 -13.40
CA GLY A 159 0.94 10.11 -14.80
C GLY A 159 -0.52 10.46 -14.96
N GLU A 160 -1.17 9.88 -15.93
CA GLU A 160 -2.58 10.12 -16.19
C GLU A 160 -3.47 9.09 -15.48
N ARG A 161 -4.61 9.55 -15.00
CA ARG A 161 -5.69 8.71 -14.53
C ARG A 161 -6.59 8.30 -15.70
N THR A 162 -6.27 7.23 -16.37
CA THR A 162 -7.09 6.72 -17.48
C THR A 162 -8.20 5.78 -17.00
N GLY A 163 -7.95 5.04 -15.91
CA GLY A 163 -8.79 3.95 -15.45
C GLY A 163 -8.68 2.70 -16.34
N ASN A 164 -7.83 2.74 -17.37
CA ASN A 164 -7.56 1.60 -18.23
C ASN A 164 -6.36 0.83 -17.68
N ILE A 165 -6.65 -0.27 -16.97
CA ILE A 165 -5.67 -1.03 -16.20
C ILE A 165 -5.80 -2.52 -16.47
N THR A 166 -4.67 -3.21 -16.38
CA THR A 166 -4.58 -4.67 -16.37
C THR A 166 -4.22 -5.14 -14.96
N LEU A 167 -4.97 -6.10 -14.43
CA LEU A 167 -4.71 -6.70 -13.13
C LEU A 167 -4.09 -8.09 -13.29
N GLY A 168 -3.25 -8.45 -12.34
CA GLY A 168 -2.66 -9.78 -12.20
C GLY A 168 -2.49 -10.17 -10.75
N THR A 169 -1.92 -11.33 -10.52
CA THR A 169 -1.65 -11.83 -9.16
C THR A 169 -0.18 -11.73 -8.81
N ASP A 170 0.58 -12.79 -8.97
CA ASP A 170 1.97 -12.86 -8.51
C ASP A 170 3.01 -12.46 -9.56
N SER A 171 2.65 -12.42 -10.83
CA SER A 171 3.57 -12.04 -11.92
C SER A 171 3.26 -10.65 -12.48
N PRO A 172 4.26 -9.92 -12.98
CA PRO A 172 4.04 -8.64 -13.65
C PRO A 172 3.07 -8.80 -14.84
N VAL A 173 2.17 -7.85 -15.01
CA VAL A 173 1.22 -7.78 -16.14
C VAL A 173 1.52 -6.63 -17.10
N GLY A 174 2.62 -5.94 -16.84
CA GLY A 174 3.14 -4.83 -17.61
C GLY A 174 4.35 -4.24 -16.92
N SER A 175 5.00 -3.27 -17.56
CA SER A 175 6.23 -2.65 -17.07
C SER A 175 5.98 -1.37 -16.28
N THR A 176 4.86 -0.70 -16.51
CA THR A 176 4.57 0.62 -15.95
C THR A 176 3.14 0.71 -15.41
N VAL A 177 2.97 1.54 -14.39
CA VAL A 177 1.67 1.99 -13.92
C VAL A 177 1.77 3.45 -13.46
N SER A 178 0.81 4.28 -13.85
CA SER A 178 0.69 5.60 -13.26
C SER A 178 0.25 5.51 -11.80
N ALA A 179 0.75 6.39 -10.93
CA ALA A 179 0.33 6.44 -9.54
C ALA A 179 -1.18 6.70 -9.41
N GLU A 180 -1.75 7.39 -10.40
CA GLU A 180 -3.17 7.67 -10.53
C GLU A 180 -3.97 6.38 -10.85
N ASN A 181 -3.52 5.56 -11.79
CA ASN A 181 -4.15 4.28 -12.10
C ASN A 181 -3.94 3.23 -11.00
N PHE A 182 -2.78 3.28 -10.32
CA PHE A 182 -2.57 2.49 -9.12
C PHE A 182 -3.60 2.82 -8.03
N ALA A 183 -3.90 4.12 -7.84
CA ALA A 183 -4.94 4.56 -6.91
C ALA A 183 -6.34 4.09 -7.35
N VAL A 184 -6.64 4.07 -8.65
CA VAL A 184 -7.87 3.47 -9.19
C VAL A 184 -8.00 2.01 -8.76
N ALA A 185 -6.98 1.18 -9.01
CA ALA A 185 -6.98 -0.24 -8.64
C ALA A 185 -7.15 -0.45 -7.13
N MET A 186 -6.51 0.40 -6.31
CA MET A 186 -6.62 0.33 -4.85
C MET A 186 -8.04 0.63 -4.38
N ILE A 187 -8.68 1.65 -4.93
CA ILE A 187 -10.06 2.00 -4.53
C ILE A 187 -11.08 1.03 -5.14
N ASP A 188 -10.85 0.48 -6.33
CA ASP A 188 -11.67 -0.61 -6.87
C ASP A 188 -11.71 -1.81 -5.89
N GLU A 189 -10.56 -2.19 -5.33
CA GLU A 189 -10.48 -3.25 -4.32
C GLU A 189 -11.15 -2.87 -3.00
N VAL A 190 -11.14 -1.58 -2.60
CA VAL A 190 -11.91 -1.11 -1.44
C VAL A 190 -13.40 -1.31 -1.66
N GLU A 191 -13.91 -0.89 -2.83
CA GLU A 191 -15.34 -0.92 -3.18
C GLU A 191 -15.86 -2.33 -3.46
N ASN A 192 -15.04 -3.15 -4.11
CA ASN A 192 -15.37 -4.53 -4.51
C ASN A 192 -14.22 -5.48 -4.19
N PRO A 193 -14.14 -6.00 -2.97
CA PRO A 193 -13.06 -6.88 -2.53
C PRO A 193 -12.98 -8.19 -3.34
N GLN A 194 -11.87 -8.38 -4.05
CA GLN A 194 -11.61 -9.59 -4.83
C GLN A 194 -10.34 -10.32 -4.38
N HIS A 195 -9.49 -9.64 -3.61
CA HIS A 195 -8.14 -10.12 -3.30
C HIS A 195 -7.87 -10.22 -1.79
N VAL A 196 -8.92 -10.49 -0.98
CA VAL A 196 -8.76 -10.63 0.48
C VAL A 196 -7.86 -11.84 0.81
N GLY A 197 -6.86 -11.62 1.65
CA GLY A 197 -5.88 -12.64 2.05
C GLY A 197 -4.81 -12.91 1.00
N THR A 198 -4.69 -12.05 -0.02
CA THR A 198 -3.71 -12.26 -1.09
C THR A 198 -3.08 -10.95 -1.60
N ARG A 199 -2.09 -11.09 -2.47
CA ARG A 199 -1.49 -10.01 -3.22
C ARG A 199 -2.03 -10.02 -4.65
N PHE A 200 -2.22 -8.82 -5.22
CA PHE A 200 -2.44 -8.62 -6.65
C PHE A 200 -1.53 -7.50 -7.17
N THR A 201 -1.47 -7.33 -8.48
CA THR A 201 -0.64 -6.32 -9.14
C THR A 201 -1.42 -5.63 -10.25
N VAL A 202 -0.91 -4.49 -10.70
CA VAL A 202 -1.56 -3.62 -11.69
C VAL A 202 -0.55 -3.02 -12.65
N ALA A 203 -0.93 -2.89 -13.92
CA ALA A 203 -0.24 -2.14 -14.95
C ALA A 203 -1.21 -1.22 -15.70
N ASP A 204 -0.68 -0.18 -16.33
CA ASP A 204 -1.41 0.55 -17.36
C ASP A 204 -1.67 -0.38 -18.56
N ALA A 205 -2.90 -0.34 -19.13
CA ALA A 205 -3.30 -1.15 -20.27
C ALA A 205 -3.04 -0.44 -21.60
#